data_aa6c28456a6640606ca43f93f703debd
#
_entry.id   aa6c28456a6640606ca43f93f703debd
#
_cell.length_a   1.000
_cell.length_b   1.000
_cell.length_c   1.000
_cell.angle_alpha   90.00
_cell.angle_beta   90.00
_cell.angle_gamma   90.00
#
_symmetry.space_group_name_H-M   'P 1'
#
loop_
_entity.id
_entity.type
_entity.pdbx_description
1 polymer ?
#
loop_
_entity_poly.entity_id
_entity_poly.type
_entity_poly.pdbx_seq_one_letter_code
_entity_poly.pdbx_strand_id
1 'polypeptide(L)'
;NKNIDSVHATDKDRDDDDDDDDVEAINRWYRFDSDDEIVDDGRLPSSSVSWKSGFVIDESSKPFFISSKTANETLKCGAAIAFLKNACKDEKWGDVSRTILKHFDEFFASLSKSTASTAFTSDDENNFEKLVKMLPDIISNAKRVADSAVRESLFEHYRLKAHFVALKQYLLLGQGDFIHALMESIHDELDKEIDPMSREGISQYSLRGNLDAAVRVSNACLADQHVIDALSVRLMKPLEDETGWDVFSLEYKLRAPLTTIFSDREMGRYSRAFTFLWKLKRAEYTLCELWKAMKPTVSSRFQREGLGGNIGKALEVEQARCHRVRQSMHALISDVQYYVMFEVLEPSWNEFECKLSHNAANDDLDSIIAGHENYLNSVIEKALLGTKSQVLQRSLQLIFDSVQKFKSHTFKLYEAIEDASRVRKSDQRRILEREMNQQWGVDFGESKEGEDYLSEDFVTGAKESLDSIENEFQKHVDGFLKLLPLQTHVDTSFLSFRLEATFRQGA
;
A
#
# COMPACT_ATOMS: atom_id res chain seq x y z
N ASN A 1 14.75 43.72 45.10
CA ASN A 1 15.71 44.82 44.90
C ASN A 1 16.28 44.76 43.50
N LYS A 2 15.86 45.82 42.74
CA LYS A 2 16.52 46.49 41.62
C LYS A 2 16.72 45.66 40.35
N ASN A 3 15.94 45.88 39.30
CA ASN A 3 15.87 47.03 38.35
C ASN A 3 17.13 47.20 37.52
N ILE A 4 16.81 47.44 36.21
CA ILE A 4 17.58 48.16 35.18
C ILE A 4 18.20 47.18 34.16
N ASP A 5 18.08 47.28 32.84
CA ASP A 5 17.36 48.22 31.95
C ASP A 5 17.21 47.56 30.57
N SER A 6 16.27 48.08 29.85
CA SER A 6 15.98 47.88 28.43
C SER A 6 17.15 48.21 27.52
N VAL A 7 17.35 47.39 26.45
CA VAL A 7 17.82 47.90 25.15
C VAL A 7 17.02 47.21 24.04
N HIS A 8 16.39 48.03 23.22
CA HIS A 8 15.78 47.73 21.93
C HIS A 8 16.76 47.08 20.96
N ALA A 9 16.32 46.08 20.26
CA ALA A 9 16.73 45.80 18.89
C ALA A 9 15.63 45.00 18.17
N THR A 10 14.85 45.70 17.43
CA THR A 10 14.30 45.49 16.07
C THR A 10 14.17 44.08 15.57
N ASP A 11 12.91 43.72 15.33
CA ASP A 11 12.32 43.14 14.12
C ASP A 11 13.20 42.24 13.27
N LYS A 12 12.86 40.99 13.28
CA LYS A 12 12.74 40.15 12.07
C LYS A 12 11.69 39.12 12.35
N ASP A 13 10.46 39.44 11.96
CA ASP A 13 9.44 38.46 11.61
C ASP A 13 10.06 37.53 10.57
N ARG A 14 10.26 36.30 10.93
CA ARG A 14 10.44 35.18 10.02
C ARG A 14 9.28 34.24 10.27
N ASP A 15 8.52 34.10 9.24
CA ASP A 15 7.42 33.17 9.05
C ASP A 15 7.82 31.77 9.50
N ASP A 16 7.51 31.39 10.74
CA ASP A 16 7.64 30.05 11.31
C ASP A 16 6.32 29.26 11.12
N ASP A 17 5.32 29.82 10.40
CA ASP A 17 4.03 29.16 10.16
C ASP A 17 4.07 28.10 9.06
N ASP A 18 5.12 28.06 8.23
CA ASP A 18 5.25 27.07 7.14
C ASP A 18 5.71 25.67 7.63
N ASP A 19 6.31 25.57 8.81
CA ASP A 19 6.85 24.29 9.32
C ASP A 19 5.77 23.38 9.96
N ASP A 20 4.70 23.94 10.49
CA ASP A 20 3.61 23.17 11.10
C ASP A 20 2.70 22.52 10.04
N ASP A 21 2.44 23.18 8.92
CA ASP A 21 1.72 22.62 7.77
C ASP A 21 2.49 21.45 7.13
N ASP A 22 3.82 21.48 7.23
CA ASP A 22 4.71 20.46 6.69
C ASP A 22 4.66 19.14 7.48
N VAL A 23 4.48 19.19 8.79
CA VAL A 23 4.34 18.03 9.67
C VAL A 23 2.97 17.36 9.46
N GLU A 24 1.93 18.15 9.26
CA GLU A 24 0.58 17.63 8.97
C GLU A 24 0.52 16.94 7.62
N ALA A 25 1.19 17.47 6.59
CA ALA A 25 1.26 16.85 5.26
C ALA A 25 2.00 15.50 5.28
N ILE A 26 3.05 15.35 6.11
CA ILE A 26 3.78 14.09 6.30
C ILE A 26 2.90 13.08 7.04
N ASN A 27 2.15 13.52 8.03
CA ASN A 27 1.22 12.66 8.76
C ASN A 27 0.08 12.14 7.89
N ARG A 28 -0.31 12.82 6.81
CA ARG A 28 -1.28 12.32 5.81
C ARG A 28 -0.83 11.04 5.09
N TRP A 29 0.48 10.79 4.98
CA TRP A 29 1.01 9.55 4.40
C TRP A 29 0.97 8.37 5.38
N TYR A 30 0.99 8.64 6.68
CA TYR A 30 1.21 7.67 7.76
C TYR A 30 0.04 7.57 8.72
N ARG A 31 -1.16 7.89 8.26
CA ARG A 31 -2.31 7.85 9.12
C ARG A 31 -2.61 6.44 9.60
N PHE A 32 -2.06 6.10 10.73
CA PHE A 32 -2.63 5.12 11.64
C PHE A 32 -3.61 5.85 12.55
N ASP A 33 -4.78 5.25 12.82
CA ASP A 33 -5.63 5.76 13.88
C ASP A 33 -4.78 5.94 15.13
N SER A 34 -4.70 7.16 15.64
CA SER A 34 -3.90 7.54 16.80
C SER A 34 -4.39 6.90 18.13
N ASP A 35 -5.39 6.03 18.07
CA ASP A 35 -5.79 5.19 19.19
C ASP A 35 -4.82 3.99 19.39
N ASP A 36 -3.95 3.73 18.41
CA ASP A 36 -2.79 2.85 18.55
C ASP A 36 -1.52 3.72 18.55
N GLU A 37 -1.30 4.52 19.59
CA GLU A 37 0.00 5.10 19.89
C GLU A 37 1.04 3.99 19.82
N ILE A 38 1.89 4.02 18.77
CA ILE A 38 3.16 3.33 18.80
C ILE A 38 4.03 4.12 19.78
N VAL A 39 3.75 3.90 21.05
CA VAL A 39 4.66 4.29 22.12
C VAL A 39 5.90 3.44 21.92
N ASP A 40 6.97 4.06 21.46
CA ASP A 40 8.33 3.51 21.41
C ASP A 40 8.89 3.40 22.85
N ASP A 41 8.04 3.01 23.74
CA ASP A 41 8.33 2.73 25.14
C ASP A 41 8.26 1.21 25.31
N GLY A 42 9.34 0.50 25.07
CA GLY A 42 9.69 -0.87 25.38
C GLY A 42 8.68 -1.80 26.09
N ARG A 43 7.39 -1.47 26.09
CA ARG A 43 6.27 -2.25 26.60
C ARG A 43 5.39 -2.69 25.45
N LEU A 44 5.52 -3.95 25.08
CA LEU A 44 4.64 -4.67 24.17
C LEU A 44 3.17 -4.48 24.57
N PRO A 45 2.28 -4.08 23.62
CA PRO A 45 0.84 -4.14 23.87
C PRO A 45 0.42 -5.58 24.13
N SER A 46 -0.43 -5.76 25.11
CA SER A 46 -0.84 -7.02 25.74
C SER A 46 -1.66 -7.99 24.89
N SER A 47 -1.73 -7.82 23.57
CA SER A 47 -2.50 -8.68 22.66
C SER A 47 -1.66 -9.51 21.69
N SER A 48 -0.36 -9.25 21.51
CA SER A 48 0.51 -10.20 20.82
C SER A 48 0.92 -11.28 21.80
N VAL A 49 0.21 -12.40 21.81
CA VAL A 49 0.71 -13.63 22.45
C VAL A 49 2.01 -13.98 21.73
N SER A 50 3.12 -13.47 22.26
CA SER A 50 4.43 -13.90 21.81
C SER A 50 4.42 -15.42 21.84
N TRP A 51 4.61 -16.08 20.69
CA TRP A 51 4.65 -17.54 20.65
C TRP A 51 5.75 -18.11 21.57
N LYS A 52 6.74 -17.29 21.91
CA LYS A 52 7.82 -17.57 22.88
C LYS A 52 7.33 -17.55 24.33
N SER A 53 6.01 -17.45 24.56
CA SER A 53 5.35 -17.53 25.88
C SER A 53 6.30 -17.41 27.09
N GLY A 54 6.63 -16.19 27.50
CA GLY A 54 7.11 -15.88 28.87
C GLY A 54 8.25 -16.67 29.51
N PHE A 55 8.76 -17.72 28.89
CA PHE A 55 9.86 -18.52 29.41
C PHE A 55 11.19 -17.91 28.98
N VAL A 56 12.00 -17.57 29.96
CA VAL A 56 13.36 -17.04 29.75
C VAL A 56 14.31 -18.01 30.44
N ILE A 57 15.46 -18.25 29.80
CA ILE A 57 16.51 -19.08 30.40
C ILE A 57 17.18 -18.27 31.52
N ASP A 58 17.11 -18.78 32.75
CA ASP A 58 17.90 -18.25 33.85
C ASP A 58 19.33 -18.82 33.73
N GLU A 59 20.25 -17.99 33.29
CA GLU A 59 21.68 -18.38 33.16
C GLU A 59 22.31 -18.77 34.50
N SER A 60 21.78 -18.27 35.64
CA SER A 60 22.31 -18.57 36.96
C SER A 60 21.92 -19.96 37.44
N SER A 61 20.75 -20.44 37.02
CA SER A 61 20.21 -21.76 37.41
C SER A 61 20.53 -22.85 36.37
N LYS A 62 21.19 -22.50 35.27
CA LYS A 62 21.52 -23.44 34.20
C LYS A 62 22.58 -24.44 34.68
N PRO A 63 22.35 -25.77 34.51
CA PRO A 63 23.37 -26.78 34.79
C PRO A 63 24.64 -26.54 33.99
N PHE A 64 25.80 -26.71 34.62
CA PHE A 64 27.13 -26.43 34.01
C PHE A 64 27.42 -27.26 32.75
N PHE A 65 26.81 -28.44 32.62
CA PHE A 65 26.99 -29.34 31.47
C PHE A 65 26.09 -29.03 30.29
N ILE A 66 25.13 -28.12 30.41
CA ILE A 66 24.24 -27.69 29.31
C ILE A 66 24.78 -26.41 28.74
N SER A 67 25.12 -26.43 27.42
CA SER A 67 25.53 -25.23 26.72
C SER A 67 24.35 -24.25 26.55
N SER A 68 24.62 -22.95 26.49
CA SER A 68 23.58 -21.95 26.25
C SER A 68 22.85 -22.19 24.89
N LYS A 69 23.55 -22.74 23.90
CA LYS A 69 22.95 -23.13 22.61
C LYS A 69 21.91 -24.25 22.82
N THR A 70 22.28 -25.31 23.51
CA THR A 70 21.40 -26.46 23.80
C THR A 70 20.19 -26.03 24.63
N ALA A 71 20.38 -25.17 25.61
CA ALA A 71 19.29 -24.61 26.42
C ALA A 71 18.30 -23.80 25.57
N ASN A 72 18.80 -22.97 24.65
CA ASN A 72 17.95 -22.22 23.69
C ASN A 72 17.19 -23.15 22.73
N GLU A 73 17.81 -24.20 22.23
CA GLU A 73 17.14 -25.21 21.40
C GLU A 73 16.04 -25.94 22.13
N THR A 74 16.25 -26.25 23.41
CA THR A 74 15.23 -26.85 24.27
C THR A 74 14.05 -25.91 24.50
N LEU A 75 14.33 -24.63 24.77
CA LEU A 75 13.30 -23.61 24.92
C LEU A 75 12.47 -23.47 23.64
N LYS A 76 13.11 -23.40 22.48
CA LYS A 76 12.43 -23.32 21.17
C LYS A 76 11.56 -24.56 20.91
N CYS A 77 12.06 -25.75 21.24
CA CYS A 77 11.30 -26.99 21.10
C CYS A 77 10.02 -26.95 21.97
N GLY A 78 10.17 -26.54 23.24
CA GLY A 78 9.03 -26.40 24.17
C GLY A 78 8.01 -25.34 23.67
N ALA A 79 8.51 -24.22 23.20
CA ALA A 79 7.66 -23.15 22.61
C ALA A 79 6.90 -23.64 21.37
N ALA A 80 7.53 -24.42 20.49
CA ALA A 80 6.88 -24.99 19.29
C ALA A 80 5.73 -25.96 19.66
N ILE A 81 5.95 -26.82 20.67
CA ILE A 81 4.91 -27.73 21.18
C ILE A 81 3.77 -26.94 21.83
N ALA A 82 4.10 -25.93 22.64
CA ALA A 82 3.10 -25.06 23.25
C ALA A 82 2.28 -24.29 22.23
N PHE A 83 2.91 -23.85 21.14
CA PHE A 83 2.25 -23.18 20.02
C PHE A 83 1.27 -24.11 19.30
N LEU A 84 1.67 -25.34 18.98
CA LEU A 84 0.77 -26.36 18.41
C LEU A 84 -0.45 -26.60 19.31
N LYS A 85 -0.23 -26.75 20.60
CA LYS A 85 -1.29 -27.02 21.57
C LYS A 85 -2.25 -25.85 21.75
N ASN A 86 -1.73 -24.66 22.01
CA ASN A 86 -2.49 -23.52 22.47
C ASN A 86 -3.01 -22.63 21.31
N ALA A 87 -2.16 -22.36 20.33
CA ALA A 87 -2.49 -21.47 19.22
C ALA A 87 -3.13 -22.22 18.05
N CYS A 88 -2.51 -23.32 17.61
CA CYS A 88 -3.05 -24.13 16.51
C CYS A 88 -4.21 -25.02 16.95
N LYS A 89 -4.31 -25.36 18.25
CA LYS A 89 -5.29 -26.34 18.76
C LYS A 89 -5.27 -27.64 17.98
N ASP A 90 -4.11 -28.02 17.46
CA ASP A 90 -3.90 -29.20 16.64
C ASP A 90 -3.72 -30.41 17.56
N GLU A 91 -4.51 -31.45 17.37
CA GLU A 91 -4.43 -32.70 18.14
C GLU A 91 -3.09 -33.43 17.96
N LYS A 92 -2.40 -33.14 16.86
CA LYS A 92 -1.06 -33.71 16.56
C LYS A 92 0.01 -33.35 17.61
N TRP A 93 -0.19 -32.30 18.44
CA TRP A 93 0.77 -31.99 19.50
C TRP A 93 1.04 -33.16 20.44
N GLY A 94 0.01 -33.99 20.71
CA GLY A 94 0.14 -35.18 21.54
C GLY A 94 0.98 -36.26 20.89
N ASP A 95 0.90 -36.41 19.57
CA ASP A 95 1.70 -37.37 18.79
C ASP A 95 3.15 -36.91 18.68
N VAL A 96 3.37 -35.62 18.45
CA VAL A 96 4.70 -35.01 18.47
C VAL A 96 5.38 -35.19 19.80
N SER A 97 4.66 -34.89 20.89
CA SER A 97 5.20 -35.09 22.27
C SER A 97 5.52 -36.54 22.55
N ARG A 98 4.66 -37.48 22.13
CA ARG A 98 4.92 -38.92 22.29
C ARG A 98 6.13 -39.37 21.46
N THR A 99 6.28 -38.87 20.26
CA THR A 99 7.43 -39.22 19.41
C THR A 99 8.73 -38.69 20.01
N ILE A 100 8.73 -37.48 20.56
CA ILE A 100 9.88 -36.90 21.23
C ILE A 100 10.23 -37.70 22.48
N LEU A 101 9.24 -38.00 23.33
CA LEU A 101 9.43 -38.81 24.54
C LEU A 101 9.98 -40.21 24.20
N LYS A 102 9.47 -40.85 23.13
CA LYS A 102 9.97 -42.14 22.67
C LYS A 102 11.45 -42.10 22.28
N HIS A 103 11.90 -41.06 21.61
CA HIS A 103 13.33 -40.88 21.27
C HIS A 103 14.17 -40.74 22.56
N PHE A 104 13.68 -40.03 23.59
CA PHE A 104 14.35 -39.96 24.86
C PHE A 104 14.36 -41.31 25.59
N ASP A 105 13.25 -42.05 25.60
CA ASP A 105 13.15 -43.37 26.22
C ASP A 105 14.09 -44.38 25.54
N GLU A 106 14.14 -44.40 24.22
CA GLU A 106 15.06 -45.24 23.45
C GLU A 106 16.53 -44.91 23.77
N PHE A 107 16.83 -43.62 23.91
CA PHE A 107 18.16 -43.16 24.30
C PHE A 107 18.52 -43.64 25.74
N PHE A 108 17.66 -43.41 26.71
CA PHE A 108 17.90 -43.88 28.10
C PHE A 108 17.96 -45.40 28.20
N ALA A 109 17.15 -46.10 27.41
CA ALA A 109 17.22 -47.58 27.32
C ALA A 109 18.55 -48.09 26.73
N SER A 110 19.11 -47.37 25.76
CA SER A 110 20.44 -47.69 25.18
C SER A 110 21.58 -47.48 26.20
N LEU A 111 21.47 -46.42 26.99
CA LEU A 111 22.40 -46.15 28.10
C LEU A 111 22.33 -47.22 29.17
N SER A 112 21.11 -47.61 29.62
CA SER A 112 20.92 -48.63 30.66
C SER A 112 21.42 -50.02 30.23
N LYS A 113 21.31 -50.37 28.95
CA LYS A 113 21.90 -51.60 28.41
C LYS A 113 23.41 -51.59 28.41
N SER A 114 24.02 -50.41 28.19
CA SER A 114 25.47 -50.24 28.27
C SER A 114 26.00 -50.34 29.69
N THR A 115 25.21 -49.98 30.72
CA THR A 115 25.60 -50.04 32.13
C THR A 115 25.37 -51.41 32.78
N ALA A 116 24.49 -52.27 32.20
CA ALA A 116 24.17 -53.58 32.78
C ALA A 116 25.26 -54.65 32.57
N SER A 117 26.36 -54.36 31.88
CA SER A 117 27.38 -55.37 31.56
C SER A 117 28.70 -55.24 32.37
N THR A 118 28.86 -54.24 33.24
CA THR A 118 30.11 -54.09 34.01
C THR A 118 29.85 -53.66 35.47
N ALA A 119 30.52 -54.34 36.40
CA ALA A 119 30.48 -54.05 37.82
C ALA A 119 31.01 -52.64 38.13
N PHE A 120 30.43 -52.02 39.15
CA PHE A 120 30.76 -50.71 39.75
C PHE A 120 32.27 -50.41 39.84
N THR A 121 32.84 -49.87 38.79
CA THR A 121 34.17 -49.19 38.86
C THR A 121 34.37 -48.33 37.61
N SER A 122 34.68 -47.04 37.79
CA SER A 122 35.22 -46.06 36.80
C SER A 122 34.42 -45.78 35.49
N ASP A 123 33.37 -46.55 35.20
CA ASP A 123 32.60 -46.39 33.94
C ASP A 123 31.45 -45.38 34.05
N ASP A 124 31.06 -44.97 35.24
CA ASP A 124 29.97 -44.01 35.44
C ASP A 124 30.35 -42.62 34.93
N GLU A 125 31.60 -42.20 35.06
CA GLU A 125 32.09 -40.94 34.48
C GLU A 125 32.07 -40.96 32.92
N ASN A 126 32.44 -42.10 32.34
CA ASN A 126 32.42 -42.30 30.88
C ASN A 126 30.96 -42.29 30.34
N ASN A 127 30.00 -42.80 31.09
CA ASN A 127 28.58 -42.82 30.67
C ASN A 127 27.96 -41.42 30.77
N PHE A 128 28.27 -40.66 31.84
CA PHE A 128 27.84 -39.27 31.96
C PHE A 128 28.44 -38.38 30.85
N GLU A 129 29.74 -38.54 30.56
CA GLU A 129 30.39 -37.80 29.45
C GLU A 129 29.77 -38.12 28.09
N LYS A 130 29.44 -39.41 27.82
CA LYS A 130 28.70 -39.80 26.61
C LYS A 130 27.33 -39.16 26.55
N LEU A 131 26.58 -39.14 27.65
CA LEU A 131 25.26 -38.52 27.75
C LEU A 131 25.34 -37.04 27.45
N VAL A 132 26.27 -36.31 28.06
CA VAL A 132 26.49 -34.89 27.82
C VAL A 132 26.83 -34.60 26.34
N LYS A 133 27.61 -35.47 25.71
CA LYS A 133 27.97 -35.33 24.28
C LYS A 133 26.79 -35.61 23.34
N MET A 134 25.88 -36.54 23.66
CA MET A 134 24.75 -36.93 22.84
C MET A 134 23.49 -36.07 23.07
N LEU A 135 23.37 -35.41 24.21
CA LEU A 135 22.20 -34.61 24.57
C LEU A 135 21.87 -33.50 23.55
N PRO A 136 22.86 -32.74 23.01
CA PRO A 136 22.58 -31.73 21.97
C PRO A 136 21.95 -32.32 20.70
N ASP A 137 22.40 -33.50 20.27
CA ASP A 137 21.89 -34.15 19.06
C ASP A 137 20.43 -34.59 19.24
N ILE A 138 20.09 -35.12 20.44
CA ILE A 138 18.71 -35.54 20.77
C ILE A 138 17.78 -34.34 20.81
N ILE A 139 18.21 -33.25 21.46
CA ILE A 139 17.43 -32.01 21.54
C ILE A 139 17.26 -31.39 20.15
N SER A 140 18.31 -31.38 19.34
CA SER A 140 18.22 -30.89 17.95
C SER A 140 17.24 -31.72 17.10
N ASN A 141 17.26 -33.05 17.26
CA ASN A 141 16.28 -33.92 16.59
C ASN A 141 14.84 -33.68 17.10
N ALA A 142 14.65 -33.54 18.44
CA ALA A 142 13.35 -33.23 19.01
C ALA A 142 12.82 -31.89 18.50
N LYS A 143 13.68 -30.86 18.46
CA LYS A 143 13.36 -29.55 17.89
C LYS A 143 12.91 -29.69 16.43
N ARG A 144 13.66 -30.42 15.61
CA ARG A 144 13.33 -30.61 14.20
C ARG A 144 11.96 -31.27 14.00
N VAL A 145 11.61 -32.26 14.82
CA VAL A 145 10.28 -32.90 14.80
C VAL A 145 9.19 -31.90 15.14
N ALA A 146 9.39 -31.07 16.20
CA ALA A 146 8.43 -30.06 16.61
C ALA A 146 8.27 -28.96 15.54
N ASP A 147 9.37 -28.44 15.00
CA ASP A 147 9.34 -27.42 13.94
C ASP A 147 8.67 -27.92 12.67
N SER A 148 8.94 -29.18 12.26
CA SER A 148 8.27 -29.81 11.13
C SER A 148 6.76 -29.90 11.32
N ALA A 149 6.29 -30.25 12.51
CA ALA A 149 4.87 -30.31 12.83
C ALA A 149 4.20 -28.93 12.82
N VAL A 150 4.87 -27.91 13.39
CA VAL A 150 4.40 -26.51 13.33
C VAL A 150 4.25 -26.07 11.87
N ARG A 151 5.29 -26.34 11.07
CA ARG A 151 5.28 -26.00 9.65
C ARG A 151 4.15 -26.70 8.91
N GLU A 152 4.01 -28.00 9.07
CA GLU A 152 2.92 -28.78 8.45
C GLU A 152 1.56 -28.19 8.82
N SER A 153 1.30 -27.92 10.09
CA SER A 153 0.06 -27.31 10.55
C SER A 153 -0.19 -25.94 9.90
N LEU A 154 0.80 -25.06 9.86
CA LEU A 154 0.66 -23.72 9.28
C LEU A 154 0.45 -23.76 7.76
N PHE A 155 1.22 -24.58 7.04
CA PHE A 155 1.16 -24.59 5.57
C PHE A 155 0.00 -25.38 5.02
N GLU A 156 -0.35 -26.53 5.63
CA GLU A 156 -1.40 -27.41 5.12
C GLU A 156 -2.76 -27.09 5.73
N HIS A 157 -2.82 -26.98 7.07
CA HIS A 157 -4.09 -26.74 7.76
C HIS A 157 -4.53 -25.26 7.65
N TYR A 158 -3.62 -24.32 7.98
CA TYR A 158 -3.91 -22.88 7.96
C TYR A 158 -3.57 -22.21 6.62
N ARG A 159 -3.07 -22.97 5.64
CA ARG A 159 -2.77 -22.46 4.28
C ARG A 159 -1.96 -21.16 4.26
N LEU A 160 -0.95 -21.07 5.09
CA LEU A 160 -0.12 -19.87 5.28
C LEU A 160 0.37 -19.29 3.95
N LYS A 161 0.79 -20.12 2.98
CA LYS A 161 1.23 -19.67 1.66
C LYS A 161 0.12 -18.93 0.90
N ALA A 162 -1.13 -19.38 0.99
CA ALA A 162 -2.26 -18.73 0.35
C ALA A 162 -2.50 -17.31 0.92
N HIS A 163 -2.33 -17.13 2.23
CA HIS A 163 -2.44 -15.82 2.86
C HIS A 163 -1.31 -14.87 2.45
N PHE A 164 -0.06 -15.33 2.33
CA PHE A 164 1.02 -14.50 1.79
C PHE A 164 0.73 -14.06 0.34
N VAL A 165 0.28 -14.99 -0.51
CA VAL A 165 -0.11 -14.67 -1.89
C VAL A 165 -1.27 -13.68 -1.92
N ALA A 166 -2.27 -13.86 -1.06
CA ALA A 166 -3.42 -12.96 -0.95
C ALA A 166 -3.02 -11.53 -0.57
N LEU A 167 -2.12 -11.37 0.41
CA LEU A 167 -1.61 -10.06 0.80
C LEU A 167 -0.87 -9.38 -0.36
N LYS A 168 -0.06 -10.13 -1.14
CA LYS A 168 0.56 -9.61 -2.37
C LYS A 168 -0.50 -9.19 -3.40
N GLN A 169 -1.50 -10.03 -3.64
CA GLN A 169 -2.52 -9.81 -4.66
C GLN A 169 -3.44 -8.62 -4.33
N TYR A 170 -3.90 -8.53 -3.09
CA TYR A 170 -4.92 -7.55 -2.70
C TYR A 170 -4.34 -6.29 -2.06
N LEU A 171 -3.47 -6.41 -1.06
CA LEU A 171 -2.90 -5.24 -0.38
C LEU A 171 -1.73 -4.60 -1.13
N LEU A 172 -0.94 -5.38 -1.87
CA LEU A 172 0.11 -4.83 -2.73
C LEU A 172 -0.33 -4.67 -4.20
N LEU A 173 -1.65 -4.71 -4.45
CA LEU A 173 -2.29 -4.48 -5.75
C LEU A 173 -1.75 -5.37 -6.89
N GLY A 174 -1.25 -6.58 -6.55
CA GLY A 174 -0.70 -7.52 -7.53
C GLY A 174 -1.74 -8.14 -8.48
N GLN A 175 -3.04 -8.09 -8.14
CA GLN A 175 -4.13 -8.61 -8.97
C GLN A 175 -4.87 -7.49 -9.69
N GLY A 176 -4.37 -7.11 -10.87
CA GLY A 176 -4.82 -5.92 -11.60
C GLY A 176 -6.28 -5.95 -12.05
N ASP A 177 -6.84 -7.12 -12.43
CA ASP A 177 -8.24 -7.28 -12.84
C ASP A 177 -9.21 -7.00 -11.66
N PHE A 178 -8.89 -7.53 -10.48
CA PHE A 178 -9.65 -7.25 -9.26
C PHE A 178 -9.61 -5.75 -8.91
N ILE A 179 -8.42 -5.15 -8.93
CA ILE A 179 -8.26 -3.73 -8.58
C ILE A 179 -9.01 -2.84 -9.58
N HIS A 180 -8.97 -3.18 -10.88
CA HIS A 180 -9.72 -2.43 -11.90
C HIS A 180 -11.23 -2.53 -11.67
N ALA A 181 -11.76 -3.74 -11.46
CA ALA A 181 -13.17 -3.97 -11.16
C ALA A 181 -13.61 -3.24 -9.87
N LEU A 182 -12.76 -3.26 -8.83
CA LEU A 182 -13.03 -2.56 -7.59
C LEU A 182 -13.09 -1.04 -7.83
N MET A 183 -12.09 -0.46 -8.49
CA MET A 183 -12.05 0.98 -8.77
C MET A 183 -13.27 1.43 -9.60
N GLU A 184 -13.64 0.64 -10.62
CA GLU A 184 -14.81 0.94 -11.45
C GLU A 184 -16.13 0.91 -10.66
N SER A 185 -16.24 0.04 -9.65
CA SER A 185 -17.45 -0.07 -8.84
C SER A 185 -17.57 0.96 -7.73
N ILE A 186 -16.44 1.54 -7.24
CA ILE A 186 -16.45 2.44 -6.07
C ILE A 186 -16.14 3.90 -6.40
N HIS A 187 -15.68 4.23 -7.64
CA HIS A 187 -15.20 5.57 -7.95
C HIS A 187 -16.28 6.65 -7.76
N ASP A 188 -17.52 6.39 -8.14
CA ASP A 188 -18.63 7.34 -7.97
C ASP A 188 -18.91 7.66 -6.49
N GLU A 189 -18.66 6.68 -5.62
CA GLU A 189 -18.86 6.84 -4.18
C GLU A 189 -17.66 7.53 -3.52
N LEU A 190 -16.45 7.24 -4.00
CA LEU A 190 -15.22 7.83 -3.47
C LEU A 190 -14.93 9.25 -3.99
N ASP A 191 -15.51 9.65 -5.14
CA ASP A 191 -15.38 11.02 -5.67
C ASP A 191 -16.24 12.04 -4.89
N LYS A 192 -17.13 11.60 -4.00
CA LYS A 192 -17.92 12.49 -3.16
C LYS A 192 -17.04 13.16 -2.11
N GLU A 193 -17.24 14.45 -1.92
CA GLU A 193 -16.66 15.17 -0.80
C GLU A 193 -17.24 14.64 0.52
N ILE A 194 -16.38 14.43 1.49
CA ILE A 194 -16.78 13.97 2.81
C ILE A 194 -16.82 15.16 3.74
N ASP A 195 -18.02 15.54 4.17
CA ASP A 195 -18.17 16.49 5.26
C ASP A 195 -17.95 15.76 6.61
N PRO A 196 -16.89 16.09 7.36
CA PRO A 196 -16.59 15.45 8.65
C PRO A 196 -17.73 15.59 9.68
N MET A 197 -18.59 16.58 9.51
CA MET A 197 -19.73 16.87 10.39
C MET A 197 -21.03 16.20 9.92
N SER A 198 -21.09 15.72 8.69
CA SER A 198 -22.27 15.08 8.14
C SER A 198 -22.36 13.61 8.54
N ARG A 199 -23.56 13.17 8.95
CA ARG A 199 -23.87 11.74 9.13
C ARG A 199 -24.06 10.99 7.82
N GLU A 200 -24.16 11.67 6.69
CA GLU A 200 -24.32 11.12 5.35
C GLU A 200 -22.95 10.92 4.67
N GLY A 201 -22.02 10.28 5.37
CA GLY A 201 -20.74 9.90 4.83
C GLY A 201 -20.81 8.66 3.94
N ILE A 202 -19.66 8.26 3.42
CA ILE A 202 -19.52 7.03 2.63
C ILE A 202 -19.96 5.83 3.48
N SER A 203 -20.86 5.02 2.95
CA SER A 203 -21.38 3.85 3.63
C SER A 203 -20.40 2.69 3.53
N GLN A 204 -19.84 2.25 4.65
CA GLN A 204 -18.99 1.06 4.69
C GLN A 204 -19.74 -0.19 4.18
N TYR A 205 -21.05 -0.26 4.37
CA TYR A 205 -21.87 -1.37 3.89
C TYR A 205 -21.95 -1.37 2.35
N SER A 206 -22.13 -0.19 1.72
CA SER A 206 -22.13 -0.05 0.27
C SER A 206 -20.77 -0.45 -0.32
N LEU A 207 -19.67 0.06 0.24
CA LEU A 207 -18.33 -0.29 -0.19
C LEU A 207 -18.03 -1.78 -0.04
N ARG A 208 -18.53 -2.43 1.00
CA ARG A 208 -18.39 -3.88 1.15
C ARG A 208 -19.17 -4.63 0.07
N GLY A 209 -20.38 -4.18 -0.28
CA GLY A 209 -21.14 -4.73 -1.39
C GLY A 209 -20.40 -4.61 -2.73
N ASN A 210 -19.78 -3.45 -2.96
CA ASN A 210 -18.95 -3.20 -4.14
C ASN A 210 -17.67 -4.08 -4.15
N LEU A 211 -17.04 -4.30 -2.99
CA LEU A 211 -15.93 -5.23 -2.84
C LEU A 211 -16.34 -6.66 -3.23
N ASP A 212 -17.47 -7.15 -2.69
CA ASP A 212 -18.00 -8.48 -3.01
C ASP A 212 -18.35 -8.61 -4.51
N ALA A 213 -18.86 -7.54 -5.13
CA ALA A 213 -19.11 -7.50 -6.57
C ALA A 213 -17.81 -7.57 -7.38
N ALA A 214 -16.78 -6.81 -6.99
CA ALA A 214 -15.48 -6.82 -7.64
C ALA A 214 -14.79 -8.20 -7.55
N VAL A 215 -14.88 -8.87 -6.40
CA VAL A 215 -14.40 -10.24 -6.23
C VAL A 215 -15.09 -11.20 -7.19
N ARG A 216 -16.41 -11.10 -7.36
CA ARG A 216 -17.19 -12.00 -8.25
C ARG A 216 -16.90 -11.78 -9.72
N VAL A 217 -16.62 -10.57 -10.14
CA VAL A 217 -16.37 -10.21 -11.55
C VAL A 217 -14.93 -10.51 -11.97
N SER A 218 -14.00 -10.52 -11.04
CA SER A 218 -12.57 -10.74 -11.27
C SER A 218 -12.15 -12.21 -11.04
N ASN A 219 -10.91 -12.54 -11.39
CA ASN A 219 -10.31 -13.85 -11.06
C ASN A 219 -10.12 -14.06 -9.55
N ALA A 220 -10.38 -13.05 -8.72
CA ALA A 220 -10.40 -13.19 -7.26
C ALA A 220 -11.45 -14.21 -6.78
N CYS A 221 -12.52 -14.45 -7.56
CA CYS A 221 -13.53 -15.48 -7.26
C CYS A 221 -12.96 -16.91 -7.22
N LEU A 222 -11.80 -17.14 -7.81
CA LEU A 222 -11.11 -18.44 -7.80
C LEU A 222 -10.25 -18.65 -6.55
N ALA A 223 -10.09 -17.62 -5.72
CA ALA A 223 -9.34 -17.73 -4.48
C ALA A 223 -10.08 -18.58 -3.44
N ASP A 224 -9.34 -19.14 -2.50
CA ASP A 224 -9.91 -19.87 -1.37
C ASP A 224 -10.91 -19.01 -0.59
N GLN A 225 -12.04 -19.58 -0.17
CA GLN A 225 -13.08 -18.86 0.57
C GLN A 225 -12.54 -18.18 1.84
N HIS A 226 -11.58 -18.80 2.53
CA HIS A 226 -10.94 -18.23 3.72
C HIS A 226 -10.19 -16.94 3.43
N VAL A 227 -9.60 -16.80 2.23
CA VAL A 227 -8.91 -15.61 1.77
C VAL A 227 -9.92 -14.49 1.50
N ILE A 228 -11.02 -14.83 0.82
CA ILE A 228 -12.09 -13.88 0.49
C ILE A 228 -12.76 -13.35 1.78
N ASP A 229 -13.06 -14.24 2.72
CA ASP A 229 -13.69 -13.88 4.00
C ASP A 229 -12.79 -13.00 4.88
N ALA A 230 -11.47 -13.10 4.71
CA ALA A 230 -10.50 -12.26 5.42
C ALA A 230 -10.41 -10.85 4.83
N LEU A 231 -10.79 -10.64 3.58
CA LEU A 231 -10.74 -9.34 2.91
C LEU A 231 -11.91 -8.46 3.37
N SER A 232 -11.63 -7.22 3.75
CA SER A 232 -12.61 -6.27 4.29
C SER A 232 -12.27 -4.84 3.87
N VAL A 233 -13.25 -3.95 3.97
CA VAL A 233 -13.06 -2.52 3.77
C VAL A 233 -12.91 -1.82 5.11
N ARG A 234 -11.94 -0.93 5.21
CA ARG A 234 -11.74 -0.02 6.33
C ARG A 234 -11.87 1.41 5.83
N LEU A 235 -12.60 2.22 6.56
CA LEU A 235 -12.66 3.68 6.36
C LEU A 235 -11.87 4.34 7.49
N MET A 236 -10.91 5.16 7.13
CA MET A 236 -10.17 6.00 8.07
C MET A 236 -11.01 7.22 8.44
N LYS A 237 -10.72 7.86 9.57
CA LYS A 237 -11.41 9.10 9.96
C LYS A 237 -11.05 10.21 8.96
N PRO A 238 -12.05 10.89 8.35
CA PRO A 238 -11.77 11.97 7.40
C PRO A 238 -11.17 13.19 8.12
N LEU A 239 -10.23 13.86 7.46
CA LEU A 239 -9.83 15.24 7.78
C LEU A 239 -10.62 16.22 6.92
N GLU A 240 -10.49 17.51 7.21
CA GLU A 240 -11.02 18.58 6.38
C GLU A 240 -10.43 18.47 4.96
N ASP A 241 -11.27 18.68 3.95
CA ASP A 241 -10.93 18.62 2.50
C ASP A 241 -10.49 17.25 1.94
N GLU A 242 -10.66 16.13 2.67
CA GLU A 242 -10.38 14.80 2.13
C GLU A 242 -11.55 14.22 1.36
N THR A 243 -11.24 13.52 0.27
CA THR A 243 -12.21 12.75 -0.52
C THR A 243 -12.28 11.30 -0.03
N GLY A 244 -13.31 10.56 -0.45
CA GLY A 244 -13.43 9.14 -0.15
C GLY A 244 -12.21 8.31 -0.53
N TRP A 245 -11.47 8.74 -1.57
CA TRP A 245 -10.23 8.11 -2.00
C TRP A 245 -9.12 8.14 -0.95
N ASP A 246 -9.07 9.16 -0.13
CA ASP A 246 -8.04 9.34 0.89
C ASP A 246 -8.37 8.58 2.17
N VAL A 247 -9.66 8.32 2.41
CA VAL A 247 -10.19 7.63 3.59
C VAL A 247 -10.32 6.13 3.38
N PHE A 248 -10.44 5.68 2.11
CA PHE A 248 -10.62 4.28 1.77
C PHE A 248 -9.35 3.46 1.97
N SER A 249 -9.47 2.30 2.61
CA SER A 249 -8.41 1.30 2.70
C SER A 249 -8.97 -0.12 2.67
N LEU A 250 -8.21 -1.05 2.11
CA LEU A 250 -8.47 -2.47 2.26
C LEU A 250 -7.81 -3.00 3.53
N GLU A 251 -8.53 -3.83 4.25
CA GLU A 251 -8.08 -4.52 5.45
C GLU A 251 -8.13 -6.03 5.22
N TYR A 252 -7.14 -6.74 5.77
CA TYR A 252 -7.09 -8.19 5.71
C TYR A 252 -7.09 -8.76 7.12
N LYS A 253 -8.22 -9.36 7.52
CA LYS A 253 -8.47 -9.83 8.90
C LYS A 253 -8.02 -11.26 9.08
N LEU A 254 -6.98 -11.45 9.84
CA LEU A 254 -6.45 -12.77 10.19
C LEU A 254 -6.85 -13.16 11.61
N ARG A 255 -6.88 -14.47 11.85
CA ARG A 255 -7.17 -15.06 13.18
C ARG A 255 -5.96 -15.85 13.65
N ALA A 256 -5.88 -16.07 14.97
CA ALA A 256 -4.90 -16.99 15.53
C ALA A 256 -5.01 -18.37 14.84
N PRO A 257 -3.89 -19.05 14.53
CA PRO A 257 -2.51 -18.74 14.91
C PRO A 257 -1.76 -17.80 13.93
N LEU A 258 -2.37 -17.40 12.81
CA LEU A 258 -1.71 -16.62 11.75
C LEU A 258 -1.29 -15.22 12.22
N THR A 259 -2.01 -14.65 13.21
CA THR A 259 -1.66 -13.35 13.81
C THR A 259 -0.28 -13.34 14.49
N THR A 260 0.28 -14.49 14.76
CA THR A 260 1.66 -14.61 15.28
C THR A 260 2.71 -14.23 14.22
N ILE A 261 2.42 -14.51 12.93
CA ILE A 261 3.28 -14.21 11.81
C ILE A 261 2.94 -12.84 11.23
N PHE A 262 1.65 -12.52 11.17
CA PHE A 262 1.11 -11.26 10.67
C PHE A 262 0.67 -10.41 11.87
N SER A 263 1.65 -9.89 12.61
CA SER A 263 1.36 -9.01 13.73
C SER A 263 0.79 -7.67 13.25
N ASP A 264 0.20 -6.89 14.17
CA ASP A 264 -0.36 -5.58 13.86
C ASP A 264 0.68 -4.65 13.23
N ARG A 265 1.95 -4.80 13.61
CA ARG A 265 3.08 -4.06 13.01
C ARG A 265 3.29 -4.39 11.54
N GLU A 266 3.27 -5.67 11.16
CA GLU A 266 3.39 -6.09 9.75
C GLU A 266 2.16 -5.70 8.95
N MET A 267 0.97 -5.84 9.53
CA MET A 267 -0.27 -5.38 8.88
C MET A 267 -0.28 -3.87 8.68
N GLY A 268 0.28 -3.11 9.62
CA GLY A 268 0.51 -1.67 9.46
C GLY A 268 1.44 -1.34 8.30
N ARG A 269 2.49 -2.11 8.07
CA ARG A 269 3.38 -1.94 6.89
C ARG A 269 2.66 -2.25 5.58
N TYR A 270 1.81 -3.28 5.54
CA TYR A 270 0.96 -3.55 4.37
C TYR A 270 -0.02 -2.41 4.10
N SER A 271 -0.69 -1.90 5.14
CA SER A 271 -1.61 -0.76 5.01
C SER A 271 -0.92 0.49 4.45
N ARG A 272 0.30 0.77 4.90
CA ARG A 272 1.13 1.86 4.39
C ARG A 272 1.49 1.69 2.92
N ALA A 273 1.93 0.48 2.53
CA ALA A 273 2.20 0.16 1.14
C ALA A 273 0.93 0.28 0.28
N PHE A 274 -0.20 -0.22 0.79
CA PHE A 274 -1.51 -0.10 0.14
C PHE A 274 -1.89 1.36 -0.13
N THR A 275 -1.82 2.23 0.87
CA THR A 275 -2.19 3.65 0.73
C THR A 275 -1.39 4.33 -0.38
N PHE A 276 -0.10 4.07 -0.45
CA PHE A 276 0.76 4.61 -1.51
C PHE A 276 0.37 4.07 -2.89
N LEU A 277 0.26 2.75 -3.03
CA LEU A 277 -0.10 2.10 -4.28
C LEU A 277 -1.51 2.51 -4.74
N TRP A 278 -2.44 2.71 -3.81
CA TRP A 278 -3.78 3.17 -4.07
C TRP A 278 -3.82 4.59 -4.64
N LYS A 279 -3.04 5.50 -4.07
CA LYS A 279 -2.87 6.87 -4.61
C LYS A 279 -2.27 6.85 -6.02
N LEU A 280 -1.28 6.01 -6.25
CA LEU A 280 -0.67 5.83 -7.57
C LEU A 280 -1.68 5.29 -8.58
N LYS A 281 -2.49 4.30 -8.19
CA LYS A 281 -3.57 3.75 -9.03
C LYS A 281 -4.69 4.75 -9.26
N ARG A 282 -5.06 5.56 -8.27
CA ARG A 282 -6.02 6.66 -8.44
C ARG A 282 -5.55 7.64 -9.52
N ALA A 283 -4.28 8.05 -9.48
CA ALA A 283 -3.72 8.96 -10.48
C ALA A 283 -3.77 8.34 -11.90
N GLU A 284 -3.37 7.08 -12.06
CA GLU A 284 -3.46 6.35 -13.33
C GLU A 284 -4.91 6.27 -13.82
N TYR A 285 -5.84 5.84 -12.96
CA TYR A 285 -7.27 5.73 -13.29
C TYR A 285 -7.84 7.08 -13.74
N THR A 286 -7.56 8.15 -12.99
CA THR A 286 -7.97 9.51 -13.32
C THR A 286 -7.49 9.92 -14.71
N LEU A 287 -6.23 9.70 -15.05
CA LEU A 287 -5.66 10.04 -16.36
C LEU A 287 -6.24 9.19 -17.50
N CYS A 288 -6.62 7.93 -17.22
CA CYS A 288 -7.31 7.06 -18.16
C CYS A 288 -8.75 7.52 -18.40
N GLU A 289 -9.49 7.92 -17.37
CA GLU A 289 -10.85 8.47 -17.49
C GLU A 289 -10.83 9.79 -18.26
N LEU A 290 -9.89 10.68 -17.97
CA LEU A 290 -9.70 11.91 -18.74
C LEU A 290 -9.44 11.61 -20.22
N TRP A 291 -8.64 10.61 -20.54
CA TRP A 291 -8.42 10.21 -21.94
C TRP A 291 -9.71 9.74 -22.62
N LYS A 292 -10.56 9.01 -21.92
CA LYS A 292 -11.88 8.58 -22.43
C LYS A 292 -12.80 9.79 -22.68
N ALA A 293 -12.82 10.75 -21.75
CA ALA A 293 -13.62 11.98 -21.86
C ALA A 293 -13.13 12.91 -22.99
N MET A 294 -11.80 12.97 -23.18
CA MET A 294 -11.15 13.82 -24.18
C MET A 294 -11.15 13.23 -25.60
N LYS A 295 -11.90 12.15 -25.89
CA LYS A 295 -11.88 11.49 -27.20
C LYS A 295 -12.22 12.44 -28.36
N PRO A 296 -11.63 12.22 -29.58
CA PRO A 296 -11.79 13.07 -30.76
C PRO A 296 -13.23 13.25 -31.23
N THR A 297 -14.17 12.42 -30.79
CA THR A 297 -15.60 12.57 -31.11
C THR A 297 -16.18 13.90 -30.66
N VAL A 298 -15.66 14.52 -29.61
CA VAL A 298 -16.02 15.85 -29.15
C VAL A 298 -15.34 16.89 -30.02
N SER A 299 -14.04 16.76 -30.26
CA SER A 299 -13.26 17.67 -31.10
C SER A 299 -13.75 17.71 -32.58
N SER A 300 -14.06 16.54 -33.14
CA SER A 300 -14.60 16.47 -34.51
C SER A 300 -16.03 16.99 -34.65
N ARG A 301 -16.81 17.02 -33.57
CA ARG A 301 -18.12 17.70 -33.52
C ARG A 301 -17.95 19.22 -33.54
N PHE A 302 -16.93 19.76 -32.85
CA PHE A 302 -16.60 21.18 -32.89
C PHE A 302 -16.27 21.68 -34.28
N GLN A 303 -15.41 20.98 -35.01
CA GLN A 303 -15.06 21.34 -36.39
C GLN A 303 -16.24 21.26 -37.35
N ARG A 304 -17.15 20.30 -37.18
CA ARG A 304 -18.32 20.16 -38.07
C ARG A 304 -19.48 21.08 -37.71
N GLU A 305 -19.60 21.48 -36.45
CA GLU A 305 -20.74 22.29 -35.98
C GLU A 305 -20.45 23.79 -35.96
N GLY A 306 -19.23 24.21 -36.44
CA GLY A 306 -18.94 25.61 -36.80
C GLY A 306 -18.83 26.59 -35.65
N LEU A 307 -18.30 26.20 -34.45
CA LEU A 307 -17.69 27.16 -33.57
C LEU A 307 -16.49 27.83 -34.31
N GLY A 308 -16.78 28.35 -35.46
CA GLY A 308 -15.84 28.90 -36.43
C GLY A 308 -15.61 30.37 -36.18
N GLY A 309 -14.77 30.65 -35.19
CA GLY A 309 -14.26 31.98 -34.89
C GLY A 309 -12.87 31.83 -34.32
N ASN A 310 -12.30 32.90 -33.83
CA ASN A 310 -11.02 32.88 -33.13
C ASN A 310 -11.09 32.04 -31.86
N ILE A 311 -12.23 32.00 -31.18
CA ILE A 311 -12.48 31.22 -29.96
C ILE A 311 -12.44 29.73 -30.22
N GLY A 312 -13.06 29.23 -31.32
CA GLY A 312 -12.98 27.81 -31.69
C GLY A 312 -11.54 27.32 -31.91
N LYS A 313 -10.72 28.12 -32.58
CA LYS A 313 -9.30 27.82 -32.82
C LYS A 313 -8.48 27.85 -31.51
N ALA A 314 -8.76 28.82 -30.64
CA ALA A 314 -8.10 28.92 -29.34
C ALA A 314 -8.43 27.69 -28.49
N LEU A 315 -9.67 27.22 -28.44
CA LEU A 315 -10.10 26.01 -27.75
C LEU A 315 -9.44 24.75 -28.31
N GLU A 316 -9.28 24.61 -29.62
CA GLU A 316 -8.55 23.48 -30.23
C GLU A 316 -7.09 23.44 -29.77
N VAL A 317 -6.44 24.59 -29.65
CA VAL A 317 -5.06 24.70 -29.15
C VAL A 317 -5.00 24.27 -27.70
N GLU A 318 -5.93 24.74 -26.85
CA GLU A 318 -5.95 24.37 -25.43
C GLU A 318 -6.30 22.90 -25.24
N GLN A 319 -7.21 22.33 -26.03
CA GLN A 319 -7.47 20.87 -26.00
C GLN A 319 -6.21 20.07 -26.38
N ALA A 320 -5.49 20.48 -27.40
CA ALA A 320 -4.23 19.84 -27.81
C ALA A 320 -3.16 19.94 -26.69
N ARG A 321 -3.14 21.06 -25.97
CA ARG A 321 -2.27 21.22 -24.79
C ARG A 321 -2.70 20.28 -23.66
N CYS A 322 -3.99 20.22 -23.32
CA CYS A 322 -4.49 19.28 -22.32
C CYS A 322 -4.10 17.83 -22.67
N HIS A 323 -4.17 17.42 -23.93
CA HIS A 323 -3.70 16.09 -24.35
C HIS A 323 -2.22 15.87 -24.09
N ARG A 324 -1.36 16.86 -24.36
CA ARG A 324 0.08 16.77 -24.11
C ARG A 324 0.40 16.70 -22.62
N VAL A 325 -0.21 17.58 -21.80
CA VAL A 325 -0.03 17.58 -20.34
C VAL A 325 -0.50 16.25 -19.74
N ARG A 326 -1.69 15.76 -20.15
CA ARG A 326 -2.17 14.43 -19.73
C ARG A 326 -1.17 13.33 -20.08
N GLN A 327 -0.62 13.35 -21.30
CA GLN A 327 0.35 12.33 -21.74
C GLN A 327 1.63 12.38 -20.93
N SER A 328 2.13 13.57 -20.61
CA SER A 328 3.31 13.76 -19.78
C SER A 328 3.07 13.24 -18.34
N MET A 329 1.94 13.60 -17.74
CA MET A 329 1.54 13.10 -16.42
C MET A 329 1.41 11.56 -16.43
N HIS A 330 0.75 11.01 -17.44
CA HIS A 330 0.56 9.56 -17.56
C HIS A 330 1.90 8.82 -17.71
N ALA A 331 2.85 9.36 -18.48
CA ALA A 331 4.17 8.75 -18.63
C ALA A 331 4.90 8.66 -17.30
N LEU A 332 4.91 9.75 -16.50
CA LEU A 332 5.52 9.75 -15.18
C LEU A 332 4.88 8.72 -14.24
N ILE A 333 3.55 8.73 -14.14
CA ILE A 333 2.83 7.79 -13.27
C ILE A 333 3.10 6.34 -13.69
N SER A 334 3.10 6.06 -15.00
CA SER A 334 3.41 4.72 -15.53
C SER A 334 4.85 4.29 -15.24
N ASP A 335 5.83 5.19 -15.32
CA ASP A 335 7.23 4.87 -15.01
C ASP A 335 7.44 4.59 -13.52
N VAL A 336 6.81 5.38 -12.63
CA VAL A 336 6.83 5.12 -11.18
C VAL A 336 6.14 3.79 -10.86
N GLN A 337 4.99 3.51 -11.47
CA GLN A 337 4.27 2.26 -11.28
C GLN A 337 5.08 1.06 -11.76
N TYR A 338 5.70 1.16 -12.93
CA TYR A 338 6.57 0.11 -13.44
C TYR A 338 7.71 -0.19 -12.47
N TYR A 339 8.39 0.86 -11.97
CA TYR A 339 9.45 0.70 -10.99
C TYR A 339 8.96 -0.04 -9.73
N VAL A 340 7.87 0.41 -9.14
CA VAL A 340 7.36 -0.21 -7.91
C VAL A 340 6.93 -1.66 -8.12
N MET A 341 6.21 -1.96 -9.21
CA MET A 341 5.69 -3.30 -9.45
C MET A 341 6.77 -4.29 -9.87
N PHE A 342 7.65 -3.91 -10.82
CA PHE A 342 8.58 -4.84 -11.46
C PHE A 342 10.01 -4.79 -10.88
N GLU A 343 10.45 -3.66 -10.34
CA GLU A 343 11.79 -3.55 -9.76
C GLU A 343 11.79 -3.72 -8.23
N VAL A 344 10.65 -3.49 -7.58
CA VAL A 344 10.56 -3.59 -6.12
C VAL A 344 9.76 -4.82 -5.68
N LEU A 345 8.47 -4.89 -6.03
CA LEU A 345 7.55 -5.90 -5.49
C LEU A 345 7.87 -7.30 -6.00
N GLU A 346 8.04 -7.49 -7.31
CA GLU A 346 8.28 -8.83 -7.87
C GLU A 346 9.62 -9.42 -7.45
N PRO A 347 10.77 -8.72 -7.51
CA PRO A 347 12.03 -9.29 -7.06
C PRO A 347 12.05 -9.59 -5.56
N SER A 348 11.49 -8.69 -4.73
CA SER A 348 11.40 -8.90 -3.28
C SER A 348 10.53 -10.12 -2.94
N TRP A 349 9.42 -10.30 -3.67
CA TRP A 349 8.56 -11.48 -3.52
C TRP A 349 9.27 -12.77 -3.93
N ASN A 350 9.93 -12.78 -5.09
CA ASN A 350 10.65 -13.96 -5.58
C ASN A 350 11.75 -14.40 -4.61
N GLU A 351 12.48 -13.44 -4.04
CA GLU A 351 13.49 -13.73 -3.01
C GLU A 351 12.85 -14.35 -1.75
N PHE A 352 11.74 -13.80 -1.30
CA PHE A 352 10.99 -14.34 -0.15
C PHE A 352 10.43 -15.74 -0.43
N GLU A 353 9.79 -15.95 -1.59
CA GLU A 353 9.21 -17.24 -1.97
C GLU A 353 10.28 -18.32 -2.14
N CYS A 354 11.44 -17.97 -2.72
CA CYS A 354 12.58 -18.88 -2.80
C CYS A 354 13.05 -19.30 -1.40
N LYS A 355 13.22 -18.37 -0.47
CA LYS A 355 13.60 -18.68 0.92
C LYS A 355 12.57 -19.60 1.57
N LEU A 356 11.28 -19.30 1.41
CA LEU A 356 10.18 -20.08 1.97
C LEU A 356 10.14 -21.52 1.43
N SER A 357 10.59 -21.74 0.19
CA SER A 357 10.57 -23.05 -0.50
C SER A 357 11.84 -23.85 -0.27
N HIS A 358 13.03 -23.23 -0.29
CA HIS A 358 14.31 -23.93 -0.23
C HIS A 358 14.72 -24.40 1.17
N ASN A 359 14.35 -23.69 2.23
CA ASN A 359 14.74 -24.03 3.59
C ASN A 359 13.73 -24.94 4.31
N ALA A 360 12.84 -25.59 3.57
CA ALA A 360 11.71 -26.36 4.10
C ALA A 360 12.05 -27.38 5.20
N ALA A 361 13.29 -27.88 5.25
CA ALA A 361 13.68 -28.92 6.21
C ALA A 361 14.20 -28.39 7.57
N ASN A 362 14.66 -27.14 7.62
CA ASN A 362 15.32 -26.58 8.80
C ASN A 362 14.73 -25.25 9.32
N ASP A 363 13.66 -24.75 8.68
CA ASP A 363 13.06 -23.47 9.09
C ASP A 363 12.20 -23.65 10.34
N ASP A 364 12.64 -23.01 11.42
CA ASP A 364 11.80 -22.78 12.58
C ASP A 364 10.83 -21.59 12.34
N LEU A 365 9.82 -21.46 13.17
CA LEU A 365 8.82 -20.38 13.07
C LEU A 365 9.48 -18.99 13.12
N ASP A 366 10.56 -18.83 13.88
CA ASP A 366 11.34 -17.57 13.92
C ASP A 366 11.91 -17.21 12.56
N SER A 367 12.40 -18.19 11.79
CA SER A 367 12.94 -17.98 10.43
C SER A 367 11.85 -17.51 9.47
N ILE A 368 10.64 -18.05 9.58
CA ILE A 368 9.49 -17.64 8.75
C ILE A 368 9.10 -16.20 9.07
N ILE A 369 8.98 -15.86 10.37
CA ILE A 369 8.66 -14.51 10.84
C ILE A 369 9.74 -13.51 10.37
N ALA A 370 11.01 -13.81 10.62
CA ALA A 370 12.12 -12.95 10.20
C ALA A 370 12.21 -12.80 8.68
N GLY A 371 11.95 -13.88 7.93
CA GLY A 371 11.89 -13.85 6.46
C GLY A 371 10.80 -12.92 5.94
N HIS A 372 9.62 -12.97 6.56
CA HIS A 372 8.49 -12.09 6.22
C HIS A 372 8.77 -10.62 6.61
N GLU A 373 9.34 -10.40 7.79
CA GLU A 373 9.73 -9.04 8.22
C GLU A 373 10.78 -8.42 7.28
N ASN A 374 11.80 -9.20 6.88
CA ASN A 374 12.81 -8.75 5.92
C ASN A 374 12.20 -8.45 4.54
N TYR A 375 11.25 -9.26 4.09
CA TYR A 375 10.51 -9.00 2.85
C TYR A 375 9.79 -7.65 2.90
N LEU A 376 9.01 -7.40 3.96
CA LEU A 376 8.29 -6.13 4.12
C LEU A 376 9.22 -4.93 4.28
N ASN A 377 10.31 -5.07 5.04
CA ASN A 377 11.32 -4.02 5.14
C ASN A 377 11.90 -3.68 3.76
N SER A 378 12.26 -4.71 2.97
CA SER A 378 12.76 -4.51 1.60
C SER A 378 11.74 -3.79 0.73
N VAL A 379 10.46 -4.17 0.79
CA VAL A 379 9.39 -3.51 0.04
C VAL A 379 9.24 -2.05 0.45
N ILE A 380 9.15 -1.76 1.76
CA ILE A 380 8.96 -0.40 2.28
C ILE A 380 10.15 0.51 1.93
N GLU A 381 11.38 0.01 2.09
CA GLU A 381 12.58 0.81 1.79
C GLU A 381 12.70 1.07 0.29
N LYS A 382 12.62 0.02 -0.55
CA LYS A 382 12.79 0.15 -2.01
C LYS A 382 11.63 0.87 -2.68
N ALA A 383 10.40 0.77 -2.17
CA ALA A 383 9.26 1.56 -2.66
C ALA A 383 9.30 3.04 -2.21
N LEU A 384 10.42 3.48 -1.63
CA LEU A 384 10.64 4.85 -1.15
C LEU A 384 9.67 5.27 -0.03
N LEU A 385 9.14 4.30 0.72
CA LEU A 385 8.23 4.53 1.84
C LEU A 385 8.97 4.56 3.19
N GLY A 386 10.29 4.41 3.22
CA GLY A 386 11.13 4.50 4.41
C GLY A 386 11.17 5.92 4.98
N THR A 387 11.50 6.04 6.27
CA THR A 387 11.65 7.34 6.96
C THR A 387 12.70 8.25 6.30
N LYS A 388 13.70 7.66 5.66
CA LYS A 388 14.76 8.39 4.94
C LYS A 388 14.29 9.01 3.62
N SER A 389 13.15 8.58 3.08
CA SER A 389 12.62 9.01 1.77
C SER A 389 11.44 9.97 1.89
N GLN A 390 11.18 10.56 3.06
CA GLN A 390 10.01 11.42 3.31
C GLN A 390 9.92 12.62 2.35
N VAL A 391 11.06 13.27 2.08
CA VAL A 391 11.09 14.41 1.14
C VAL A 391 10.68 13.99 -0.27
N LEU A 392 11.08 12.79 -0.68
CA LEU A 392 10.73 12.24 -2.00
C LEU A 392 9.24 11.88 -2.07
N GLN A 393 8.69 11.31 -0.98
CA GLN A 393 7.26 11.02 -0.86
C GLN A 393 6.42 12.29 -0.95
N ARG A 394 6.85 13.36 -0.28
CA ARG A 394 6.18 14.67 -0.37
C ARG A 394 6.18 15.19 -1.81
N SER A 395 7.30 15.10 -2.50
CA SER A 395 7.39 15.49 -3.91
C SER A 395 6.43 14.69 -4.81
N LEU A 396 6.28 13.37 -4.56
CA LEU A 396 5.30 12.53 -5.24
C LEU A 396 3.85 12.94 -4.92
N GLN A 397 3.56 13.31 -3.66
CA GLN A 397 2.22 13.78 -3.29
C GLN A 397 1.86 15.04 -4.07
N LEU A 398 2.75 16.03 -4.15
CA LEU A 398 2.53 17.24 -4.92
C LEU A 398 2.27 16.95 -6.42
N ILE A 399 2.90 15.91 -6.95
CA ILE A 399 2.63 15.43 -8.32
C ILE A 399 1.21 14.85 -8.42
N PHE A 400 0.77 14.04 -7.45
CA PHE A 400 -0.59 13.50 -7.43
C PHE A 400 -1.64 14.62 -7.31
N ASP A 401 -1.38 15.63 -6.48
CA ASP A 401 -2.25 16.79 -6.32
C ASP A 401 -2.35 17.60 -7.62
N SER A 402 -1.23 17.74 -8.35
CA SER A 402 -1.23 18.35 -9.68
C SER A 402 -2.11 17.58 -10.69
N VAL A 403 -2.14 16.25 -10.61
CA VAL A 403 -3.04 15.40 -11.42
C VAL A 403 -4.52 15.66 -11.07
N GLN A 404 -4.86 15.83 -9.77
CA GLN A 404 -6.24 16.14 -9.37
C GLN A 404 -6.65 17.56 -9.80
N LYS A 405 -5.76 18.55 -9.68
CA LYS A 405 -6.00 19.92 -10.21
C LYS A 405 -6.26 19.86 -11.71
N PHE A 406 -5.47 19.08 -12.44
CA PHE A 406 -5.64 18.89 -13.88
C PHE A 406 -6.97 18.20 -14.22
N LYS A 407 -7.40 17.19 -13.43
CA LYS A 407 -8.74 16.57 -13.53
C LYS A 407 -9.83 17.65 -13.48
N SER A 408 -9.82 18.45 -12.41
CA SER A 408 -10.85 19.48 -12.18
C SER A 408 -10.86 20.53 -13.29
N HIS A 409 -9.69 20.98 -13.75
CA HIS A 409 -9.57 21.92 -14.87
C HIS A 409 -10.15 21.35 -16.15
N THR A 410 -9.76 20.12 -16.49
CA THR A 410 -10.18 19.48 -17.74
C THR A 410 -11.69 19.24 -17.77
N PHE A 411 -12.27 18.78 -16.64
CA PHE A 411 -13.74 18.61 -16.57
C PHE A 411 -14.48 19.92 -16.75
N LYS A 412 -14.08 20.99 -16.06
CA LYS A 412 -14.68 22.33 -16.23
C LYS A 412 -14.60 22.83 -17.66
N LEU A 413 -13.45 22.63 -18.34
CA LEU A 413 -13.29 23.02 -19.73
C LEU A 413 -14.24 22.23 -20.65
N TYR A 414 -14.30 20.91 -20.51
CA TYR A 414 -15.13 20.06 -21.37
C TYR A 414 -16.62 20.23 -21.08
N GLU A 415 -17.04 20.44 -19.85
CA GLU A 415 -18.41 20.76 -19.46
C GLU A 415 -18.87 22.06 -20.11
N ALA A 416 -18.09 23.14 -20.00
CA ALA A 416 -18.41 24.42 -20.63
C ALA A 416 -18.53 24.31 -22.16
N ILE A 417 -17.66 23.52 -22.78
CA ILE A 417 -17.68 23.21 -24.20
C ILE A 417 -18.97 22.46 -24.59
N GLU A 418 -19.37 21.46 -23.80
CA GLU A 418 -20.56 20.67 -24.06
C GLU A 418 -21.83 21.52 -23.90
N ASP A 419 -21.89 22.38 -22.87
CA ASP A 419 -23.01 23.27 -22.64
C ASP A 419 -23.15 24.31 -23.78
N ALA A 420 -22.06 24.92 -24.19
CA ALA A 420 -22.07 25.81 -25.37
C ALA A 420 -22.55 25.09 -26.65
N SER A 421 -22.15 23.86 -26.86
CA SER A 421 -22.63 23.02 -27.95
C SER A 421 -24.11 22.69 -27.86
N ARG A 422 -24.63 22.43 -26.65
CA ARG A 422 -26.07 22.19 -26.42
C ARG A 422 -26.91 23.42 -26.72
N VAL A 423 -26.51 24.58 -26.20
CA VAL A 423 -27.22 25.87 -26.42
C VAL A 423 -27.30 26.15 -27.93
N ARG A 424 -26.17 26.05 -28.63
CA ARG A 424 -26.12 26.29 -30.07
C ARG A 424 -27.03 25.35 -30.86
N LYS A 425 -27.02 24.03 -30.56
CA LYS A 425 -27.93 23.08 -31.21
C LYS A 425 -29.39 23.43 -30.98
N SER A 426 -29.72 23.92 -29.81
CA SER A 426 -31.04 24.40 -29.47
C SER A 426 -31.42 25.59 -30.37
N ASP A 427 -30.54 26.57 -30.53
CA ASP A 427 -30.77 27.75 -31.32
C ASP A 427 -30.89 27.42 -32.84
N GLN A 428 -30.02 26.54 -33.34
CA GLN A 428 -30.11 26.05 -34.72
C GLN A 428 -31.46 25.36 -35.02
N ARG A 429 -31.95 24.53 -34.07
CA ARG A 429 -33.28 23.90 -34.19
C ARG A 429 -34.36 24.95 -34.24
N ARG A 430 -34.31 25.97 -33.37
CA ARG A 430 -35.26 27.08 -33.34
C ARG A 430 -35.26 27.88 -34.63
N ILE A 431 -34.11 28.11 -35.25
CA ILE A 431 -33.99 28.79 -36.54
C ILE A 431 -34.62 27.93 -37.65
N LEU A 432 -34.30 26.64 -37.71
CA LEU A 432 -34.84 25.71 -38.70
C LEU A 432 -36.39 25.58 -38.58
N GLU A 433 -36.92 25.50 -37.36
CA GLU A 433 -38.36 25.48 -37.13
C GLU A 433 -39.07 26.76 -37.59
N ARG A 434 -38.43 27.94 -37.43
CA ARG A 434 -38.92 29.21 -37.91
C ARG A 434 -38.88 29.27 -39.44
N GLU A 435 -37.82 28.81 -40.09
CA GLU A 435 -37.73 28.71 -41.55
C GLU A 435 -38.81 27.79 -42.10
N MET A 436 -39.05 26.63 -41.50
CA MET A 436 -40.11 25.70 -41.92
C MET A 436 -41.51 26.28 -41.74
N ASN A 437 -41.74 27.11 -40.73
CA ASN A 437 -43.02 27.75 -40.45
C ASN A 437 -43.21 29.07 -41.25
N GLN A 438 -42.28 29.44 -42.17
CA GLN A 438 -42.32 30.68 -42.99
C GLN A 438 -42.43 31.96 -42.15
N GLN A 439 -41.94 31.94 -40.90
CA GLN A 439 -41.96 33.10 -40.00
C GLN A 439 -40.71 33.99 -40.27
N TRP A 440 -40.70 34.70 -41.39
CA TRP A 440 -39.63 35.60 -41.75
C TRP A 440 -39.85 36.99 -41.14
N GLY A 441 -38.81 37.57 -40.56
CA GLY A 441 -38.81 38.98 -40.16
C GLY A 441 -39.45 39.35 -38.84
N VAL A 442 -39.76 38.41 -37.95
CA VAL A 442 -40.19 38.68 -36.59
C VAL A 442 -38.98 38.63 -35.66
N ASP A 443 -38.51 39.79 -35.29
CA ASP A 443 -37.42 39.93 -34.30
C ASP A 443 -37.98 39.65 -32.90
N PHE A 444 -37.91 38.40 -32.47
CA PHE A 444 -38.17 38.00 -31.10
C PHE A 444 -36.84 37.79 -30.36
N GLY A 445 -36.32 38.92 -29.87
CA GLY A 445 -35.25 38.97 -28.88
C GLY A 445 -34.00 38.19 -29.31
N GLU A 446 -32.94 38.89 -29.57
CA GLU A 446 -31.55 38.50 -29.62
C GLU A 446 -31.31 37.04 -29.98
N SER A 447 -31.50 36.65 -31.23
CA SER A 447 -30.75 35.54 -31.77
C SER A 447 -29.30 35.98 -31.77
N LYS A 448 -28.48 35.34 -30.97
CA LYS A 448 -27.01 35.52 -30.93
C LYS A 448 -26.36 34.97 -32.20
N GLU A 449 -26.88 35.41 -33.40
CA GLU A 449 -26.19 35.13 -34.65
C GLU A 449 -24.91 35.97 -34.68
N GLY A 450 -23.80 35.32 -34.35
CA GLY A 450 -22.48 35.91 -34.31
C GLY A 450 -21.88 36.17 -32.93
N GLU A 451 -22.63 35.99 -31.85
CA GLU A 451 -22.04 35.97 -30.50
C GLU A 451 -21.44 34.60 -30.22
N ASP A 452 -20.21 34.61 -29.74
CA ASP A 452 -19.53 33.41 -29.28
C ASP A 452 -20.26 32.85 -28.05
N TYR A 453 -20.66 31.57 -28.07
CA TYR A 453 -21.34 30.87 -26.98
C TYR A 453 -20.45 30.67 -25.75
N LEU A 454 -19.15 30.97 -25.87
CA LEU A 454 -18.18 31.03 -24.80
C LEU A 454 -17.52 32.41 -24.79
N SER A 455 -17.33 33.02 -23.64
CA SER A 455 -16.65 34.31 -23.54
C SER A 455 -15.15 34.18 -23.78
N GLU A 456 -14.53 35.19 -24.37
CA GLU A 456 -13.06 35.28 -24.50
C GLU A 456 -12.37 35.23 -23.15
N ASP A 457 -12.99 35.84 -22.13
CA ASP A 457 -12.49 35.79 -20.75
C ASP A 457 -12.42 34.37 -20.19
N PHE A 458 -13.41 33.52 -20.52
CA PHE A 458 -13.38 32.11 -20.09
C PHE A 458 -12.20 31.35 -20.72
N VAL A 459 -11.98 31.53 -22.03
CA VAL A 459 -10.88 30.87 -22.74
C VAL A 459 -9.52 31.34 -22.20
N THR A 460 -9.40 32.65 -21.93
CA THR A 460 -8.19 33.23 -21.35
C THR A 460 -7.94 32.69 -19.93
N GLY A 461 -8.96 32.65 -19.07
CA GLY A 461 -8.87 32.09 -17.74
C GLY A 461 -8.55 30.58 -17.74
N ALA A 462 -9.13 29.81 -18.68
CA ALA A 462 -8.80 28.39 -18.85
C ALA A 462 -7.32 28.20 -19.25
N LYS A 463 -6.81 29.06 -20.15
CA LYS A 463 -5.40 29.04 -20.56
C LYS A 463 -4.48 29.34 -19.38
N GLU A 464 -4.73 30.41 -18.63
CA GLU A 464 -3.92 30.81 -17.45
C GLU A 464 -3.91 29.71 -16.38
N SER A 465 -5.07 29.09 -16.14
CA SER A 465 -5.19 27.97 -15.22
C SER A 465 -4.37 26.76 -15.67
N LEU A 466 -4.40 26.41 -16.98
CA LEU A 466 -3.60 25.33 -17.52
C LEU A 466 -2.10 25.64 -17.47
N ASP A 467 -1.71 26.89 -17.77
CA ASP A 467 -0.32 27.36 -17.66
C ASP A 467 0.21 27.20 -16.22
N SER A 468 -0.60 27.55 -15.22
CA SER A 468 -0.25 27.38 -13.80
C SER A 468 -0.05 25.91 -13.45
N ILE A 469 -1.00 25.05 -13.84
CA ILE A 469 -0.94 23.60 -13.55
C ILE A 469 0.28 22.94 -14.23
N GLU A 470 0.54 23.28 -15.49
CA GLU A 470 1.69 22.77 -16.25
C GLU A 470 3.01 23.17 -15.61
N ASN A 471 3.13 24.43 -15.18
CA ASN A 471 4.33 24.97 -14.53
C ASN A 471 4.54 24.34 -13.12
N GLU A 472 3.47 24.21 -12.32
CA GLU A 472 3.53 23.52 -11.03
C GLU A 472 3.97 22.07 -11.20
N PHE A 473 3.34 21.34 -12.10
CA PHE A 473 3.69 19.95 -12.39
C PHE A 473 5.16 19.82 -12.79
N GLN A 474 5.64 20.64 -13.74
CA GLN A 474 7.03 20.60 -14.20
C GLN A 474 8.00 20.89 -13.06
N LYS A 475 7.69 21.89 -12.22
CA LYS A 475 8.50 22.22 -11.03
C LYS A 475 8.59 21.02 -10.06
N HIS A 476 7.46 20.32 -9.81
CA HIS A 476 7.43 19.17 -8.93
C HIS A 476 8.20 17.99 -9.52
N VAL A 477 8.09 17.75 -10.83
CA VAL A 477 8.86 16.71 -11.55
C VAL A 477 10.36 17.01 -11.48
N ASP A 478 10.78 18.26 -11.75
CA ASP A 478 12.19 18.65 -11.67
C ASP A 478 12.73 18.50 -10.25
N GLY A 479 11.92 18.83 -9.24
CA GLY A 479 12.24 18.59 -7.83
C GLY A 479 12.44 17.10 -7.53
N PHE A 480 11.50 16.27 -7.97
CA PHE A 480 11.56 14.82 -7.81
C PHE A 480 12.80 14.20 -8.46
N LEU A 481 13.10 14.59 -9.71
CA LEU A 481 14.28 14.12 -10.45
C LEU A 481 15.60 14.50 -9.77
N LYS A 482 15.67 15.67 -9.13
CA LYS A 482 16.86 16.10 -8.37
C LYS A 482 17.03 15.32 -7.07
N LEU A 483 15.94 14.88 -6.45
CA LEU A 483 15.95 14.15 -5.18
C LEU A 483 16.25 12.67 -5.35
N LEU A 484 15.94 12.06 -6.50
CA LEU A 484 16.16 10.63 -6.76
C LEU A 484 17.62 10.20 -6.58
N PRO A 485 18.64 10.85 -7.18
CA PRO A 485 20.02 10.44 -7.04
C PRO A 485 20.59 10.62 -5.62
N LEU A 486 19.92 11.40 -4.78
CA LEU A 486 20.32 11.63 -3.38
C LEU A 486 19.93 10.47 -2.46
N GLN A 487 19.15 9.50 -2.94
CA GLN A 487 18.74 8.32 -2.19
C GLN A 487 19.83 7.23 -2.22
N THR A 488 20.88 7.41 -1.42
CA THR A 488 22.04 6.49 -1.41
C THR A 488 21.73 5.11 -0.80
N HIS A 489 20.61 4.96 -0.13
CA HIS A 489 20.20 3.71 0.55
C HIS A 489 19.35 2.78 -0.32
N VAL A 490 18.86 3.27 -1.46
CA VAL A 490 18.03 2.52 -2.41
C VAL A 490 18.58 2.73 -3.82
N ASP A 491 18.64 1.69 -4.61
CA ASP A 491 18.99 1.80 -6.02
C ASP A 491 17.79 2.33 -6.82
N THR A 492 17.83 3.62 -7.13
CA THR A 492 16.83 4.32 -7.93
C THR A 492 17.34 4.63 -9.34
N SER A 493 18.48 4.06 -9.75
CA SER A 493 19.17 4.36 -11.02
C SER A 493 18.26 4.10 -12.22
N PHE A 494 17.54 2.99 -12.19
CA PHE A 494 16.61 2.61 -13.26
C PHE A 494 15.46 3.62 -13.39
N LEU A 495 14.83 4.01 -12.28
CA LEU A 495 13.75 5.00 -12.27
C LEU A 495 14.27 6.37 -12.74
N SER A 496 15.42 6.80 -12.23
CA SER A 496 16.06 8.06 -12.64
C SER A 496 16.33 8.09 -14.15
N PHE A 497 16.91 7.02 -14.70
CA PHE A 497 17.20 6.89 -16.12
C PHE A 497 15.94 6.97 -17.00
N ARG A 498 14.87 6.24 -16.62
CA ARG A 498 13.61 6.26 -17.36
C ARG A 498 12.96 7.64 -17.36
N LEU A 499 12.86 8.26 -16.20
CA LEU A 499 12.26 9.59 -16.07
C LEU A 499 13.08 10.67 -16.76
N GLU A 500 14.42 10.61 -16.70
CA GLU A 500 15.28 11.51 -17.44
C GLU A 500 15.11 11.36 -18.95
N ALA A 501 15.00 10.13 -19.45
CA ALA A 501 14.72 9.88 -20.86
C ALA A 501 13.36 10.44 -21.29
N THR A 502 12.34 10.36 -20.42
CA THR A 502 10.98 10.88 -20.72
C THR A 502 10.92 12.40 -20.67
N PHE A 503 11.57 13.05 -19.71
CA PHE A 503 11.39 14.49 -19.44
C PHE A 503 12.53 15.38 -19.93
N ARG A 504 13.77 14.88 -20.08
CA ARG A 504 14.90 15.68 -20.59
C ARG A 504 15.11 15.59 -22.11
N GLN A 505 14.57 14.57 -22.79
CA GLN A 505 14.63 14.50 -24.26
C GLN A 505 13.55 15.34 -24.95
N GLY A 506 12.61 15.90 -24.22
CA GLY A 506 11.53 16.77 -24.73
C GLY A 506 11.76 18.26 -24.53
N ALA A 507 12.91 18.68 -23.99
CA ALA A 507 13.32 20.09 -23.80
C ALA A 507 14.44 20.43 -24.88
#